data_0ab15d682d85cbbf09875bb496039acb
#
_entry.id   0ab15d682d85cbbf09875bb496039acb
#
_cell.length_a   1.000
_cell.length_b   1.000
_cell.length_c   1.000
_cell.angle_alpha   90.00
_cell.angle_beta   90.00
_cell.angle_gamma   90.00
#
_symmetry.space_group_name_H-M   'P 1'
#
loop_
_entity.id
_entity.type
_entity.pdbx_description
1 polymer ?
#
loop_
_entity_poly.entity_id
_entity_poly.type
_entity_poly.pdbx_seq_one_letter_code
_entity_poly.pdbx_strand_id
1 'polypeptide(L)'
;TIRMYEPLYLSNYCHNHCVYCGFNQENKIVRKVLTMEEVQAEAKAIADMGFTHILLVAGESPKHAGVEYYRQVIELIRPMFAQISIEVQPMSVEDYKVLVEAGAHYVCVYQETYNEESYPRFHPKGLKANYRFRLETPDRAAEAGFRKVGIGALLGLDNWRTDAFFTALHLDYLE
;
A
#
# COMPACT_ATOMS: atom_id res chain seq x y z
N THR A 1 -4.92 -16.90 -16.68
CA THR A 1 -3.65 -16.21 -17.03
C THR A 1 -3.01 -15.72 -15.76
N ILE A 2 -1.74 -16.07 -15.51
CA ILE A 2 -0.95 -15.53 -14.42
C ILE A 2 -0.34 -14.20 -14.90
N ARG A 3 -0.50 -13.13 -14.12
CA ARG A 3 0.14 -11.84 -14.38
C ARG A 3 1.12 -11.57 -13.25
N MET A 4 2.36 -11.32 -13.62
CA MET A 4 3.43 -10.97 -12.68
C MET A 4 3.55 -9.45 -12.60
N TYR A 5 3.90 -8.94 -11.44
CA TYR A 5 4.27 -7.55 -11.22
C TYR A 5 5.60 -7.49 -10.45
N GLU A 6 6.29 -6.39 -10.57
CA GLU A 6 7.50 -6.10 -9.81
C GLU A 6 7.23 -4.95 -8.83
N PRO A 7 7.62 -5.06 -7.56
CA PRO A 7 7.51 -3.97 -6.62
C PRO A 7 8.61 -2.93 -6.82
N LEU A 8 8.23 -1.65 -6.84
CA LEU A 8 9.15 -0.52 -6.76
C LEU A 8 8.98 0.19 -5.41
N TYR A 9 10.02 0.13 -4.57
CA TYR A 9 10.03 0.76 -3.26
C TYR A 9 10.39 2.25 -3.38
N LEU A 10 9.37 3.11 -3.26
CA LEU A 10 9.51 4.56 -3.41
C LEU A 10 10.12 5.23 -2.18
N SER A 11 9.78 4.72 -0.98
CA SER A 11 10.25 5.28 0.28
C SER A 11 10.24 4.24 1.39
N ASN A 12 11.24 4.25 2.25
CA ASN A 12 11.29 3.48 3.48
C ASN A 12 11.09 4.36 4.74
N TYR A 13 10.71 5.64 4.59
CA TYR A 13 10.23 6.45 5.70
C TYR A 13 8.88 5.94 6.19
N CYS A 14 8.75 5.70 7.49
CA CYS A 14 7.51 5.25 8.11
C CYS A 14 7.36 5.87 9.49
N HIS A 15 6.16 6.30 9.89
CA HIS A 15 5.83 6.83 11.21
C HIS A 15 5.23 5.77 12.14
N ASN A 16 5.08 4.54 11.66
CA ASN A 16 4.51 3.44 12.43
C ASN A 16 5.55 2.68 13.23
N HIS A 17 5.08 2.06 14.32
CA HIS A 17 5.89 1.25 15.23
C HIS A 17 5.50 -0.23 15.17
N CYS A 18 5.19 -0.75 13.97
CA CYS A 18 4.82 -2.15 13.78
C CYS A 18 5.97 -3.06 14.22
N VAL A 19 5.71 -3.98 15.17
CA VAL A 19 6.75 -4.79 15.82
C VAL A 19 7.45 -5.78 14.88
N TYR A 20 6.84 -6.09 13.75
CA TYR A 20 7.34 -7.05 12.75
C TYR A 20 8.00 -6.40 11.52
N CYS A 21 7.92 -5.06 11.38
CA CYS A 21 8.27 -4.40 10.13
C CYS A 21 9.67 -3.80 10.16
N GLY A 22 10.47 -4.07 9.11
CA GLY A 22 11.80 -3.48 8.94
C GLY A 22 11.78 -1.96 8.81
N PHE A 23 10.67 -1.35 8.36
CA PHE A 23 10.50 0.09 8.25
C PHE A 23 10.00 0.75 9.54
N ASN A 24 9.85 -0.01 10.64
CA ASN A 24 9.49 0.53 11.95
C ASN A 24 10.29 1.81 12.25
N GLN A 25 9.58 2.84 12.78
CA GLN A 25 10.15 4.15 13.10
C GLN A 25 11.42 4.09 13.96
N GLU A 26 11.50 3.12 14.88
CA GLU A 26 12.61 2.96 15.82
C GLU A 26 13.84 2.28 15.23
N ASN A 27 13.69 1.62 14.07
CA ASN A 27 14.79 0.93 13.43
C ASN A 27 15.82 1.94 12.86
N LYS A 28 17.08 1.75 13.24
CA LYS A 28 18.21 2.56 12.77
C LYS A 28 18.64 2.09 11.37
N ILE A 29 17.88 2.46 10.36
CA ILE A 29 18.19 2.18 8.95
C ILE A 29 18.39 3.47 8.18
N VAL A 30 19.12 3.41 7.09
CA VAL A 30 19.21 4.54 6.16
C VAL A 30 17.84 4.78 5.55
N ARG A 31 17.31 5.99 5.73
CA ARG A 31 16.01 6.39 5.19
C ARG A 31 16.18 7.11 3.87
N LYS A 32 15.34 6.77 2.90
CA LYS A 32 15.36 7.37 1.57
C LYS A 32 13.96 7.51 1.01
N VAL A 33 13.76 8.57 0.23
CA VAL A 33 12.68 8.73 -0.74
C VAL A 33 13.35 8.84 -2.10
N LEU A 34 12.88 8.12 -3.11
CA LEU A 34 13.42 8.22 -4.46
C LEU A 34 13.06 9.58 -5.07
N THR A 35 14.01 10.18 -5.78
CA THR A 35 13.74 11.34 -6.64
C THR A 35 12.98 10.91 -7.89
N MET A 36 12.41 11.86 -8.64
CA MET A 36 11.70 11.53 -9.89
C MET A 36 12.64 10.92 -10.94
N GLU A 37 13.90 11.33 -10.97
CA GLU A 37 14.93 10.76 -11.85
C GLU A 37 15.24 9.30 -11.46
N GLU A 38 15.35 9.02 -10.17
CA GLU A 38 15.56 7.66 -9.68
C GLU A 38 14.34 6.78 -9.96
N VAL A 39 13.12 7.29 -9.72
CA VAL A 39 11.88 6.58 -10.06
C VAL A 39 11.83 6.23 -11.53
N GLN A 40 12.16 7.18 -12.41
CA GLN A 40 12.16 6.96 -13.85
C GLN A 40 13.18 5.88 -14.26
N ALA A 41 14.37 5.91 -13.70
CA ALA A 41 15.43 4.96 -13.99
C ALA A 41 15.05 3.53 -13.55
N GLU A 42 14.55 3.39 -12.33
CA GLU A 42 14.11 2.10 -11.78
C GLU A 42 12.89 1.55 -12.54
N ALA A 43 11.89 2.38 -12.80
CA ALA A 43 10.70 1.99 -13.56
C ALA A 43 11.08 1.54 -14.98
N LYS A 44 12.01 2.25 -15.64
CA LYS A 44 12.52 1.84 -16.95
C LYS A 44 13.21 0.48 -16.89
N ALA A 45 14.04 0.23 -15.88
CA ALA A 45 14.72 -1.06 -15.72
C ALA A 45 13.69 -2.20 -15.55
N ILE A 46 12.63 -1.99 -14.77
CA ILE A 46 11.53 -2.95 -14.60
C ILE A 46 10.80 -3.20 -15.92
N ALA A 47 10.49 -2.15 -16.66
CA ALA A 47 9.83 -2.27 -17.97
C ALA A 47 10.72 -2.99 -19.00
N ASP A 48 12.03 -2.72 -19.02
CA ASP A 48 13.00 -3.37 -19.91
C ASP A 48 13.12 -4.88 -19.61
N MET A 49 12.85 -5.33 -18.37
CA MET A 49 12.74 -6.75 -18.01
C MET A 49 11.44 -7.42 -18.53
N GLY A 50 10.53 -6.65 -19.14
CA GLY A 50 9.27 -7.14 -19.70
C GLY A 50 8.07 -7.13 -18.76
N PHE A 51 8.18 -6.54 -17.57
CA PHE A 51 7.03 -6.37 -16.69
C PHE A 51 6.07 -5.30 -17.24
N THR A 52 4.80 -5.64 -17.32
CA THR A 52 3.72 -4.73 -17.75
C THR A 52 2.88 -4.23 -16.57
N HIS A 53 3.11 -4.78 -15.38
CA HIS A 53 2.44 -4.41 -14.14
C HIS A 53 3.48 -4.06 -13.08
N ILE A 54 3.25 -2.95 -12.37
CA ILE A 54 4.12 -2.48 -11.31
C ILE A 54 3.33 -2.27 -10.01
N LEU A 55 3.96 -2.56 -8.86
CA LEU A 55 3.44 -2.24 -7.54
C LEU A 55 4.33 -1.18 -6.89
N LEU A 56 3.78 0.00 -6.66
CA LEU A 56 4.46 1.07 -5.95
C LEU A 56 4.30 0.87 -4.44
N VAL A 57 5.41 0.69 -3.74
CA VAL A 57 5.43 0.40 -2.30
C VAL A 57 6.10 1.55 -1.55
N ALA A 58 5.52 1.96 -0.42
CA ALA A 58 6.15 2.92 0.48
C ALA A 58 5.80 2.65 1.94
N GLY A 59 6.71 3.05 2.83
CA GLY A 59 6.38 3.19 4.24
C GLY A 59 5.36 4.33 4.45
N GLU A 60 4.59 4.25 5.51
CA GLU A 60 3.52 5.20 5.79
C GLU A 60 4.07 6.50 6.41
N SER A 61 4.37 7.47 5.57
CA SER A 61 4.88 8.79 5.97
C SER A 61 4.40 9.89 5.02
N PRO A 62 3.18 10.45 5.25
CA PRO A 62 2.62 11.51 4.40
C PRO A 62 3.53 12.74 4.26
N LYS A 63 4.39 12.98 5.28
CA LYS A 63 5.35 14.07 5.25
C LYS A 63 6.47 13.89 4.21
N HIS A 64 6.90 12.64 3.97
CA HIS A 64 8.03 12.35 3.09
C HIS A 64 7.58 11.84 1.72
N ALA A 65 6.50 11.05 1.69
CA ALA A 65 5.86 10.55 0.48
C ALA A 65 4.34 10.70 0.65
N GLY A 66 3.81 11.84 0.27
CA GLY A 66 2.38 12.17 0.32
C GLY A 66 1.69 12.00 -1.02
N VAL A 67 0.42 12.38 -1.09
CA VAL A 67 -0.45 12.23 -2.27
C VAL A 67 0.16 12.86 -3.52
N GLU A 68 0.67 14.09 -3.39
CA GLU A 68 1.26 14.80 -4.53
C GLU A 68 2.51 14.10 -5.09
N TYR A 69 3.34 13.52 -4.21
CA TYR A 69 4.49 12.72 -4.64
C TYR A 69 4.03 11.48 -5.41
N TYR A 70 3.04 10.74 -4.89
CA TYR A 70 2.52 9.56 -5.59
C TYR A 70 1.85 9.93 -6.91
N ARG A 71 1.12 11.03 -6.97
CA ARG A 71 0.52 11.54 -8.21
C ARG A 71 1.60 11.75 -9.28
N GLN A 72 2.67 12.47 -8.95
CA GLN A 72 3.79 12.71 -9.88
C GLN A 72 4.47 11.42 -10.32
N VAL A 73 4.71 10.49 -9.39
CA VAL A 73 5.27 9.17 -9.71
C VAL A 73 4.38 8.42 -10.71
N ILE A 74 3.06 8.33 -10.43
CA ILE A 74 2.10 7.61 -11.27
C ILE A 74 2.05 8.22 -12.67
N GLU A 75 1.94 9.54 -12.78
CA GLU A 75 1.93 10.24 -14.09
C GLU A 75 3.22 10.00 -14.88
N LEU A 76 4.38 10.05 -14.21
CA LEU A 76 5.69 9.82 -14.82
C LEU A 76 5.81 8.42 -15.44
N ILE A 77 5.36 7.38 -14.72
CA ILE A 77 5.55 6.00 -15.16
C ILE A 77 4.36 5.43 -15.95
N ARG A 78 3.23 6.14 -16.00
CA ARG A 78 2.01 5.69 -16.68
C ARG A 78 2.20 5.21 -18.11
N PRO A 79 3.08 5.82 -18.94
CA PRO A 79 3.32 5.34 -20.31
C PRO A 79 4.04 3.99 -20.39
N MET A 80 4.68 3.54 -19.29
CA MET A 80 5.53 2.34 -19.28
C MET A 80 4.76 1.07 -18.87
N PHE A 81 3.61 1.21 -18.17
CA PHE A 81 2.93 0.07 -17.55
C PHE A 81 1.44 0.03 -17.91
N ALA A 82 0.94 -1.17 -18.19
CA ALA A 82 -0.48 -1.42 -18.43
C ALA A 82 -1.31 -1.36 -17.13
N GLN A 83 -0.70 -1.64 -15.98
CA GLN A 83 -1.32 -1.52 -14.66
C GLN A 83 -0.33 -0.98 -13.64
N ILE A 84 -0.75 0.07 -12.95
CA ILE A 84 -0.05 0.63 -11.79
C ILE A 84 -0.87 0.32 -10.55
N SER A 85 -0.25 -0.37 -9.61
CA SER A 85 -0.81 -0.74 -8.31
C SER A 85 -0.08 0.02 -7.21
N ILE A 86 -0.75 0.32 -6.11
CA ILE A 86 -0.16 1.02 -4.96
C ILE A 86 -0.34 0.21 -3.67
N GLU A 87 0.69 0.18 -2.85
CA GLU A 87 0.71 -0.34 -1.48
C GLU A 87 1.37 0.71 -0.59
N VAL A 88 0.57 1.69 -0.20
CA VAL A 88 1.00 2.89 0.53
C VAL A 88 0.07 3.13 1.72
N GLN A 89 0.25 4.24 2.44
CA GLN A 89 -0.62 4.56 3.57
C GLN A 89 -2.10 4.65 3.17
N PRO A 90 -3.02 4.23 4.05
CA PRO A 90 -4.45 4.53 3.90
C PRO A 90 -4.71 6.03 3.76
N MET A 91 -5.64 6.40 2.89
CA MET A 91 -5.93 7.78 2.53
C MET A 91 -7.42 8.10 2.64
N SER A 92 -7.76 9.39 2.54
CA SER A 92 -9.13 9.86 2.35
C SER A 92 -9.66 9.50 0.96
N VAL A 93 -10.96 9.63 0.75
CA VAL A 93 -11.59 9.45 -0.57
C VAL A 93 -11.02 10.47 -1.58
N GLU A 94 -10.86 11.72 -1.15
CA GLU A 94 -10.36 12.82 -1.98
C GLU A 94 -8.92 12.53 -2.44
N ASP A 95 -8.06 12.09 -1.52
CA ASP A 95 -6.68 11.75 -1.84
C ASP A 95 -6.59 10.56 -2.81
N TYR A 96 -7.41 9.54 -2.60
CA TYR A 96 -7.48 8.40 -3.52
C TYR A 96 -8.01 8.79 -4.90
N LYS A 97 -8.97 9.73 -5.01
CA LYS A 97 -9.43 10.26 -6.32
C LYS A 97 -8.29 10.87 -7.12
N VAL A 98 -7.41 11.64 -6.47
CA VAL A 98 -6.20 12.20 -7.13
C VAL A 98 -5.34 11.09 -7.74
N LEU A 99 -5.15 9.98 -7.04
CA LEU A 99 -4.33 8.87 -7.53
C LEU A 99 -5.02 8.06 -8.64
N VAL A 100 -6.34 7.89 -8.58
CA VAL A 100 -7.13 7.26 -9.65
C VAL A 100 -7.06 8.09 -10.92
N GLU A 101 -7.23 9.42 -10.82
CA GLU A 101 -7.12 10.35 -11.95
C GLU A 101 -5.72 10.36 -12.57
N ALA A 102 -4.67 10.26 -11.75
CA ALA A 102 -3.29 10.12 -12.21
C ALA A 102 -3.04 8.82 -12.98
N GLY A 103 -3.82 7.76 -12.71
CA GLY A 103 -3.74 6.49 -13.42
C GLY A 103 -3.46 5.27 -12.56
N ALA A 104 -3.64 5.33 -11.24
CA ALA A 104 -3.60 4.15 -10.39
C ALA A 104 -4.84 3.26 -10.64
N HIS A 105 -4.63 1.93 -10.71
CA HIS A 105 -5.68 0.98 -11.06
C HIS A 105 -6.08 0.07 -9.91
N TYR A 106 -5.18 -0.17 -8.98
CA TYR A 106 -5.30 -1.17 -7.93
C TYR A 106 -4.63 -0.67 -6.65
N VAL A 107 -5.30 -0.81 -5.53
CA VAL A 107 -4.74 -0.51 -4.20
C VAL A 107 -4.70 -1.76 -3.34
N CYS A 108 -3.57 -2.00 -2.69
CA CYS A 108 -3.40 -3.06 -1.69
C CYS A 108 -3.36 -2.42 -0.29
N VAL A 109 -4.25 -2.87 0.59
CA VAL A 109 -4.24 -2.50 2.00
C VAL A 109 -4.51 -3.76 2.82
N TYR A 110 -3.49 -4.24 3.50
CA TYR A 110 -3.60 -5.43 4.34
C TYR A 110 -3.99 -5.02 5.77
N GLN A 111 -5.04 -5.64 6.32
CA GLN A 111 -5.46 -5.42 7.70
C GLN A 111 -4.44 -5.98 8.69
N GLU A 112 -3.63 -6.91 8.24
CA GLU A 112 -2.61 -7.66 8.98
C GLU A 112 -3.20 -8.69 9.96
N THR A 113 -4.06 -8.28 10.87
CA THR A 113 -4.94 -9.16 11.66
C THR A 113 -6.31 -8.52 11.82
N TYR A 114 -7.35 -9.33 11.78
CA TYR A 114 -8.73 -8.92 12.03
C TYR A 114 -9.10 -8.99 13.51
N ASN A 115 -8.20 -9.45 14.37
CA ASN A 115 -8.40 -9.46 15.82
C ASN A 115 -8.15 -8.06 16.40
N GLU A 116 -9.23 -7.29 16.59
CA GLU A 116 -9.18 -5.91 17.12
C GLU A 116 -8.55 -5.85 18.52
N GLU A 117 -8.74 -6.88 19.35
CA GLU A 117 -8.19 -6.93 20.71
C GLU A 117 -6.67 -7.09 20.70
N SER A 118 -6.13 -7.93 19.82
CA SER A 118 -4.68 -8.16 19.72
C SER A 118 -3.95 -7.14 18.85
N TYR A 119 -4.68 -6.41 17.96
CA TYR A 119 -4.13 -5.49 16.98
C TYR A 119 -3.15 -4.44 17.58
N PRO A 120 -3.44 -3.79 18.74
CA PRO A 120 -2.52 -2.82 19.35
C PRO A 120 -1.17 -3.41 19.80
N ARG A 121 -1.09 -4.72 20.01
CA ARG A 121 0.18 -5.39 20.36
C ARG A 121 1.17 -5.35 19.19
N PHE A 122 0.66 -5.39 17.97
CA PHE A 122 1.45 -5.40 16.74
C PHE A 122 1.63 -3.99 16.16
N HIS A 123 0.67 -3.10 16.43
CA HIS A 123 0.61 -1.73 15.92
C HIS A 123 0.43 -0.72 17.08
N PRO A 124 1.42 -0.63 17.99
CA PRO A 124 1.24 0.13 19.23
C PRO A 124 1.17 1.65 19.02
N LYS A 125 1.70 2.16 17.89
CA LYS A 125 1.80 3.61 17.66
C LYS A 125 1.93 3.94 16.16
N GLY A 126 1.50 5.14 15.79
CA GLY A 126 1.53 5.66 14.42
C GLY A 126 0.17 5.59 13.74
N LEU A 127 0.12 5.92 12.46
CA LEU A 127 -1.13 5.96 11.68
C LEU A 127 -1.79 4.57 11.60
N LYS A 128 -0.99 3.53 11.48
CA LYS A 128 -1.44 2.14 11.38
C LYS A 128 -2.08 1.62 12.68
N ALA A 129 -1.89 2.30 13.82
CA ALA A 129 -2.57 1.95 15.07
C ALA A 129 -4.08 2.20 15.03
N ASN A 130 -4.57 2.98 14.07
CA ASN A 130 -6.01 3.17 13.88
C ASN A 130 -6.61 2.00 13.10
N TYR A 131 -7.06 0.97 13.85
CA TYR A 131 -7.64 -0.26 13.33
C TYR A 131 -8.79 0.00 12.34
N ARG A 132 -9.79 0.80 12.75
CA ARG A 132 -10.99 1.05 11.94
C ARG A 132 -10.70 1.83 10.68
N PHE A 133 -9.89 2.87 10.77
CA PHE A 133 -9.50 3.64 9.59
C PHE A 133 -8.81 2.76 8.54
N ARG A 134 -8.02 1.78 8.98
CA ARG A 134 -7.39 0.83 8.08
C ARG A 134 -8.40 -0.18 7.52
N LEU A 135 -9.27 -0.75 8.36
CA LEU A 135 -10.30 -1.70 7.95
C LEU A 135 -11.23 -1.13 6.88
N GLU A 136 -11.64 0.13 7.03
CA GLU A 136 -12.54 0.83 6.11
C GLU A 136 -11.84 1.41 4.86
N THR A 137 -10.56 1.13 4.65
CA THR A 137 -9.82 1.64 3.49
C THR A 137 -10.34 1.13 2.16
N PRO A 138 -10.74 -0.16 2.00
CA PRO A 138 -11.34 -0.66 0.78
C PRO A 138 -12.59 0.11 0.34
N ASP A 139 -13.46 0.47 1.29
CA ASP A 139 -14.67 1.26 1.02
C ASP A 139 -14.31 2.64 0.45
N ARG A 140 -13.38 3.34 1.10
CA ARG A 140 -12.90 4.65 0.61
C ARG A 140 -12.23 4.57 -0.75
N ALA A 141 -11.47 3.50 -0.99
CA ALA A 141 -10.84 3.27 -2.29
C ALA A 141 -11.88 3.00 -3.38
N ALA A 142 -12.90 2.19 -3.09
CA ALA A 142 -14.02 1.93 -4.02
C ALA A 142 -14.80 3.21 -4.32
N GLU A 143 -15.14 4.01 -3.31
CA GLU A 143 -15.79 5.31 -3.48
C GLU A 143 -14.97 6.28 -4.33
N ALA A 144 -13.65 6.25 -4.21
CA ALA A 144 -12.73 7.04 -5.01
C ALA A 144 -12.62 6.57 -6.47
N GLY A 145 -13.11 5.37 -6.80
CA GLY A 145 -13.12 4.83 -8.15
C GLY A 145 -12.05 3.77 -8.46
N PHE A 146 -11.33 3.26 -7.46
CA PHE A 146 -10.50 2.08 -7.67
C PHE A 146 -11.36 0.88 -8.05
N ARG A 147 -10.96 0.18 -9.11
CA ARG A 147 -11.68 -0.99 -9.61
C ARG A 147 -11.18 -2.31 -9.04
N LYS A 148 -10.05 -2.27 -8.35
CA LYS A 148 -9.42 -3.44 -7.74
C LYS A 148 -8.86 -3.03 -6.39
N VAL A 149 -9.18 -3.84 -5.39
CA VAL A 149 -8.65 -3.70 -4.03
C VAL A 149 -8.06 -5.03 -3.59
N GLY A 150 -6.88 -5.00 -3.01
CA GLY A 150 -6.24 -6.15 -2.36
C GLY A 150 -6.37 -6.04 -0.86
N ILE A 151 -6.98 -7.03 -0.24
CA ILE A 151 -7.09 -7.17 1.21
C ILE A 151 -6.38 -8.44 1.68
N GLY A 152 -6.06 -8.52 2.95
CA GLY A 152 -5.43 -9.72 3.50
C GLY A 152 -4.99 -9.58 4.95
N ALA A 153 -4.48 -10.68 5.48
CA ALA A 153 -3.87 -10.78 6.79
C ALA A 153 -2.42 -11.26 6.67
N LEU A 154 -1.60 -10.88 7.65
CA LEU A 154 -0.21 -11.35 7.76
C LEU A 154 -0.19 -12.62 8.61
N LEU A 155 0.05 -13.75 7.97
CA LEU A 155 0.09 -15.04 8.65
C LEU A 155 1.20 -15.08 9.71
N GLY A 156 0.84 -15.50 10.91
CA GLY A 156 1.77 -15.62 12.04
C GLY A 156 1.70 -14.47 13.06
N LEU A 157 0.91 -13.42 12.82
CA LEU A 157 0.65 -12.40 13.85
C LEU A 157 -0.31 -12.93 14.93
N ASP A 158 -1.45 -13.47 14.49
CA ASP A 158 -2.48 -14.01 15.37
C ASP A 158 -2.97 -15.37 14.85
N ASN A 159 -4.15 -15.82 15.26
CA ASN A 159 -4.74 -17.06 14.78
C ASN A 159 -5.08 -16.96 13.29
N TRP A 160 -4.28 -17.61 12.47
CA TRP A 160 -4.40 -17.52 11.01
C TRP A 160 -5.77 -18.03 10.48
N ARG A 161 -6.43 -18.97 11.17
CA ARG A 161 -7.76 -19.47 10.77
C ARG A 161 -8.82 -18.41 10.96
N THR A 162 -8.75 -17.69 12.09
CA THR A 162 -9.63 -16.57 12.39
C THR A 162 -9.40 -15.44 11.38
N ASP A 163 -8.14 -15.08 11.13
CA ASP A 163 -7.80 -14.03 10.16
C ASP A 163 -8.22 -14.41 8.75
N ALA A 164 -8.03 -15.65 8.30
CA ALA A 164 -8.48 -16.12 7.00
C ALA A 164 -10.00 -16.07 6.87
N PHE A 165 -10.75 -16.46 7.91
CA PHE A 165 -12.21 -16.41 7.94
C PHE A 165 -12.71 -14.96 7.82
N PHE A 166 -12.17 -14.05 8.63
CA PHE A 166 -12.56 -12.64 8.57
C PHE A 166 -12.11 -11.95 7.28
N THR A 167 -10.98 -12.35 6.69
CA THR A 167 -10.61 -11.88 5.35
C THR A 167 -11.66 -12.28 4.32
N ALA A 168 -12.17 -13.52 4.39
CA ALA A 168 -13.23 -13.98 3.48
C ALA A 168 -14.55 -13.24 3.72
N LEU A 169 -14.94 -12.99 4.97
CA LEU A 169 -16.13 -12.19 5.30
C LEU A 169 -15.99 -10.73 4.81
N HIS A 170 -14.80 -10.15 4.94
CA HIS A 170 -14.54 -8.81 4.44
C HIS A 170 -14.63 -8.75 2.91
N LEU A 171 -14.14 -9.79 2.22
CA LEU A 171 -14.31 -9.91 0.77
C LEU A 171 -15.80 -9.99 0.39
N ASP A 172 -16.57 -10.85 1.06
CA ASP A 172 -18.03 -11.01 0.82
C ASP A 172 -18.79 -9.69 1.06
N TYR A 173 -18.37 -8.91 2.04
CA TYR A 173 -18.94 -7.57 2.29
C TYR A 173 -18.65 -6.57 1.17
N LEU A 174 -17.46 -6.65 0.54
CA LEU A 174 -17.01 -5.72 -0.51
C LEU A 174 -17.57 -6.06 -1.91
N GLU A 175 -18.07 -7.27 -2.15
CA GLU A 175 -18.68 -7.73 -3.40
C GLU A 175 -20.18 -7.42 -3.47
#